data_91ae87c29f1f0b2fd9c586e97f573789
#
_entry.id   91ae87c29f1f0b2fd9c586e97f573789
#
_cell.length_a   1.000
_cell.length_b   1.000
_cell.length_c   1.000
_cell.angle_alpha   90.00
_cell.angle_beta   90.00
_cell.angle_gamma   90.00
#
_symmetry.space_group_name_H-M   'P 1'
#
loop_
_entity.id
_entity.type
_entity.pdbx_description
1 polymer ?
#
loop_
_entity_poly.entity_id
_entity_poly.type
_entity_poly.pdbx_seq_one_letter_code
_entity_poly.pdbx_strand_id
1 'polypeptide(L)'
;MTAWTADERARIGRSDELQVSSRRPDGSLRPYATIWFVWLGDDLYVRSAYGPDNGWFRRARASGAGRVRAGGVERDVAFEEATPSVAAGLSAAYHAKYGRYGARMVGTVVSAEAARATLRLVPRQADPAR
;
A
#
# COMPACT_ATOMS: atom_id res chain seq x y z
N MET A 1 -3.71 15.80 12.49
CA MET A 1 -3.40 14.42 12.63
C MET A 1 -3.65 13.64 11.33
N THR A 2 -2.72 12.81 10.95
CA THR A 2 -2.72 12.17 9.64
C THR A 2 -3.17 10.71 9.74
N ALA A 3 -4.44 10.53 10.03
CA ALA A 3 -5.04 9.20 10.10
C ALA A 3 -6.06 9.03 8.98
N TRP A 4 -6.29 7.79 8.57
CA TRP A 4 -7.38 7.47 7.65
C TRP A 4 -8.71 7.71 8.36
N THR A 5 -9.63 8.39 7.70
CA THR A 5 -10.98 8.56 8.24
C THR A 5 -11.77 7.25 8.12
N ALA A 6 -12.82 7.12 8.92
CA ALA A 6 -13.69 5.94 8.82
C ALA A 6 -14.30 5.80 7.43
N ASP A 7 -14.68 6.92 6.81
CA ASP A 7 -15.23 6.92 5.45
C ASP A 7 -14.20 6.46 4.42
N GLU A 8 -12.97 6.96 4.50
CA GLU A 8 -11.89 6.53 3.61
C GLU A 8 -11.62 5.04 3.75
N ARG A 9 -11.53 4.54 4.99
CA ARG A 9 -11.29 3.12 5.23
C ARG A 9 -12.40 2.26 4.64
N ALA A 10 -13.66 2.68 4.78
CA ALA A 10 -14.78 1.94 4.23
C ALA A 10 -14.76 1.92 2.70
N ARG A 11 -14.48 3.06 2.08
CA ARG A 11 -14.45 3.17 0.61
C ARG A 11 -13.30 2.38 0.02
N ILE A 12 -12.10 2.57 0.55
CA ILE A 12 -10.91 1.85 0.08
C ILE A 12 -11.10 0.35 0.30
N GLY A 13 -11.65 -0.04 1.46
CA GLY A 13 -11.83 -1.43 1.83
C GLY A 13 -12.77 -2.22 0.91
N ARG A 14 -13.65 -1.54 0.18
CA ARG A 14 -14.53 -2.19 -0.79
C ARG A 14 -13.84 -2.49 -2.11
N SER A 15 -12.65 -1.95 -2.34
CA SER A 15 -11.90 -2.19 -3.57
C SER A 15 -10.98 -3.40 -3.42
N ASP A 16 -10.83 -4.18 -4.50
CA ASP A 16 -9.87 -5.27 -4.53
C ASP A 16 -8.47 -4.78 -4.86
N GLU A 17 -8.35 -3.63 -5.48
CA GLU A 17 -7.08 -3.10 -5.96
C GLU A 17 -6.93 -1.64 -5.56
N LEU A 18 -5.67 -1.23 -5.48
CA LEU A 18 -5.28 0.13 -5.15
C LEU A 18 -4.27 0.58 -6.20
N GLN A 19 -4.37 1.82 -6.63
CA GLN A 19 -3.38 2.42 -7.49
C GLN A 19 -2.43 3.27 -6.66
N VAL A 20 -1.13 3.07 -6.86
CA VAL A 20 -0.10 3.77 -6.11
C VAL A 20 0.86 4.46 -7.08
N SER A 21 1.24 5.68 -6.74
CA SER A 21 2.25 6.45 -7.47
C SER A 21 3.23 7.05 -6.47
N SER A 22 4.50 7.03 -6.82
CA SER A 22 5.53 7.71 -6.03
C SER A 22 5.93 9.02 -6.70
N ARG A 23 6.42 9.97 -5.91
CA ARG A 23 6.86 11.26 -6.43
C ARG A 23 8.30 11.20 -6.91
N ARG A 24 8.56 11.85 -8.03
CA ARG A 24 9.92 12.09 -8.53
C ARG A 24 10.59 13.16 -7.68
N PRO A 25 11.90 13.33 -7.79
CA PRO A 25 12.61 14.40 -7.08
C PRO A 25 12.05 15.80 -7.32
N ASP A 26 11.46 16.05 -8.50
CA ASP A 26 10.84 17.36 -8.80
C ASP A 26 9.42 17.50 -8.21
N GLY A 27 8.93 16.48 -7.50
CA GLY A 27 7.61 16.51 -6.88
C GLY A 27 6.47 16.01 -7.76
N SER A 28 6.72 15.74 -9.04
CA SER A 28 5.68 15.20 -9.93
C SER A 28 5.42 13.73 -9.63
N LEU A 29 4.21 13.26 -9.97
CA LEU A 29 3.84 11.86 -9.77
C LEU A 29 4.28 11.01 -10.95
N ARG A 30 4.79 9.80 -10.64
CA ARG A 30 5.05 8.78 -11.65
C ARG A 30 3.74 8.13 -12.08
N PRO A 31 3.71 7.37 -13.17
CA PRO A 31 2.52 6.58 -13.53
C PRO A 31 2.10 5.69 -12.37
N TYR A 32 0.79 5.48 -12.24
CA TYR A 32 0.24 4.62 -11.18
C TYR A 32 0.48 3.15 -11.48
N ALA A 33 0.79 2.40 -10.43
CA ALA A 33 0.83 0.94 -10.47
C ALA A 33 -0.40 0.41 -9.74
N THR A 34 -1.01 -0.65 -10.28
CA THR A 34 -2.17 -1.30 -9.67
C THR A 34 -1.69 -2.48 -8.84
N ILE A 35 -2.02 -2.50 -7.55
CA ILE A 35 -1.53 -3.50 -6.61
C ILE A 35 -2.63 -3.94 -5.66
N TRP A 36 -2.39 -5.06 -4.98
CA TRP A 36 -3.24 -5.51 -3.88
C TRP A 36 -2.83 -4.82 -2.58
N PHE A 37 -3.77 -4.72 -1.65
CA PHE A 37 -3.54 -4.08 -0.36
C PHE A 37 -4.38 -4.75 0.72
N VAL A 38 -4.00 -4.53 1.98
CA VAL A 38 -4.80 -4.97 3.12
C VAL A 38 -4.77 -3.92 4.22
N TRP A 39 -5.80 -3.96 5.04
CA TRP A 39 -5.82 -3.25 6.31
C TRP A 39 -5.36 -4.19 7.41
N LEU A 40 -4.56 -3.67 8.35
CA LEU A 40 -4.27 -4.36 9.60
C LEU A 40 -4.48 -3.34 10.71
N GLY A 41 -5.56 -3.54 11.49
CA GLY A 41 -6.02 -2.49 12.38
C GLY A 41 -6.44 -1.26 11.59
N ASP A 42 -5.93 -0.12 11.96
CA ASP A 42 -6.26 1.16 11.31
C ASP A 42 -5.25 1.55 10.23
N ASP A 43 -4.29 0.70 9.94
CA ASP A 43 -3.21 1.00 9.01
C ASP A 43 -3.37 0.27 7.68
N LEU A 44 -2.99 0.97 6.61
CA LEU A 44 -3.03 0.45 5.26
C LEU A 44 -1.65 -0.03 4.86
N TYR A 45 -1.58 -1.26 4.34
CA TYR A 45 -0.31 -1.87 3.94
C TYR A 45 -0.38 -2.39 2.52
N VAL A 46 0.76 -2.32 1.85
CA VAL A 46 0.96 -2.92 0.53
C VAL A 46 2.23 -3.76 0.54
N ARG A 47 2.25 -4.81 -0.28
CA ARG A 47 3.43 -5.65 -0.49
C ARG A 47 3.74 -5.73 -1.97
N SER A 48 5.03 -5.76 -2.29
CA SER A 48 5.46 -6.07 -3.64
C SER A 48 5.40 -7.59 -3.85
N ALA A 49 4.57 -8.03 -4.78
CA ALA A 49 4.40 -9.45 -5.08
C ALA A 49 5.69 -10.12 -5.56
N TYR A 50 6.62 -9.34 -6.10
CA TYR A 50 7.87 -9.84 -6.66
C TYR A 50 9.08 -9.44 -5.82
N GLY A 51 8.85 -9.00 -4.58
CA GLY A 51 9.92 -8.69 -3.67
C GLY A 51 10.46 -7.27 -3.80
N PRO A 52 11.58 -6.98 -3.11
CA PRO A 52 12.09 -5.61 -3.01
C PRO A 52 12.69 -5.04 -4.30
N ASP A 53 12.92 -5.88 -5.31
CA ASP A 53 13.50 -5.42 -6.58
C ASP A 53 12.46 -4.93 -7.59
N ASN A 54 11.17 -5.04 -7.28
CA ASN A 54 10.11 -4.55 -8.16
C ASN A 54 10.18 -3.01 -8.25
N GLY A 55 10.03 -2.49 -9.47
CA GLY A 55 10.26 -1.06 -9.74
C GLY A 55 9.39 -0.11 -8.93
N TRP A 56 8.07 -0.39 -8.81
CA TRP A 56 7.20 0.52 -8.07
C TRP A 56 7.58 0.57 -6.58
N PHE A 57 7.97 -0.57 -6.02
CA PHE A 57 8.36 -0.64 -4.62
C PHE A 57 9.67 0.11 -4.37
N ARG A 58 10.65 -0.09 -5.24
CA ARG A 58 11.93 0.60 -5.13
C ARG A 58 11.77 2.11 -5.20
N ARG A 59 10.94 2.57 -6.13
CA ARG A 59 10.67 4.00 -6.30
C ARG A 59 9.92 4.58 -5.11
N ALA A 60 8.92 3.86 -4.60
CA ALA A 60 8.15 4.30 -3.45
C ALA A 60 9.05 4.40 -2.21
N ARG A 61 9.87 3.38 -1.98
CA ARG A 61 10.77 3.36 -0.84
C ARG A 61 11.80 4.49 -0.91
N ALA A 62 12.36 4.72 -2.08
CA ALA A 62 13.36 5.77 -2.28
C ALA A 62 12.75 7.16 -2.12
N SER A 63 11.55 7.37 -2.63
CA SER A 63 10.87 8.67 -2.59
C SER A 63 10.31 8.99 -1.19
N GLY A 64 9.73 7.99 -0.53
CA GLY A 64 9.05 8.18 0.75
C GLY A 64 7.71 8.91 0.66
N ALA A 65 7.31 9.39 -0.51
CA ALA A 65 6.08 10.15 -0.68
C ALA A 65 5.38 9.81 -1.99
N GLY A 66 4.06 9.88 -2.00
CA GLY A 66 3.29 9.61 -3.19
C GLY A 66 1.80 9.84 -3.00
N ARG A 67 1.02 9.14 -3.82
CA ARG A 67 -0.44 9.26 -3.81
C ARG A 67 -1.06 7.89 -4.09
N VAL A 68 -2.19 7.65 -3.47
CA VAL A 68 -2.96 6.43 -3.72
C VAL A 68 -4.38 6.78 -4.17
N ARG A 69 -4.96 5.86 -4.96
CA ARG A 69 -6.36 5.95 -5.39
C ARG A 69 -7.00 4.58 -5.22
N ALA A 70 -8.14 4.53 -4.55
CA ALA A 70 -8.94 3.31 -4.41
C ALA A 70 -10.33 3.69 -3.91
N GLY A 71 -11.35 3.01 -4.43
CA GLY A 71 -12.72 3.18 -3.94
C GLY A 71 -13.25 4.61 -4.01
N GLY A 72 -12.78 5.41 -4.95
CA GLY A 72 -13.16 6.81 -5.09
C GLY A 72 -12.40 7.76 -4.16
N VAL A 73 -11.48 7.24 -3.35
CA VAL A 73 -10.61 8.04 -2.49
C VAL A 73 -9.30 8.29 -3.21
N GLU A 74 -8.84 9.54 -3.17
CA GLU A 74 -7.52 9.92 -3.65
C GLU A 74 -6.82 10.69 -2.54
N ARG A 75 -5.64 10.24 -2.14
CA ARG A 75 -4.97 10.83 -0.98
C ARG A 75 -3.46 10.78 -1.12
N ASP A 76 -2.80 11.87 -0.73
CA ASP A 76 -1.35 11.90 -0.59
C ASP A 76 -0.93 11.08 0.62
N VAL A 77 0.16 10.32 0.47
CA VAL A 77 0.66 9.43 1.52
C VAL A 77 2.17 9.53 1.66
N ALA A 78 2.64 9.16 2.85
CA ALA A 78 4.04 8.83 3.07
C ALA A 78 4.19 7.32 3.03
N PHE A 79 5.29 6.85 2.47
CA PHE A 79 5.62 5.43 2.45
C PHE A 79 6.62 5.14 3.58
N GLU A 80 6.23 4.25 4.49
CA GLU A 80 7.10 3.84 5.60
C GLU A 80 7.32 2.34 5.53
N GLU A 81 8.54 1.90 5.76
CA GLU A 81 8.81 0.47 5.81
C GLU A 81 8.11 -0.12 7.04
N ALA A 82 7.42 -1.24 6.83
CA ALA A 82 6.72 -1.91 7.91
C ALA A 82 7.73 -2.66 8.79
N THR A 83 7.44 -2.73 10.09
CA THR A 83 8.25 -3.51 11.01
C THR A 83 8.01 -5.01 10.78
N PRO A 84 9.02 -5.87 11.02
CA PRO A 84 8.82 -7.32 10.86
C PRO A 84 7.70 -7.91 11.73
N SER A 85 7.36 -7.25 12.84
CA SER A 85 6.35 -7.75 13.76
C SER A 85 4.96 -7.87 13.15
N VAL A 86 4.66 -7.12 12.07
CA VAL A 86 3.34 -7.19 11.42
C VAL A 86 3.26 -8.24 10.32
N ALA A 87 4.37 -8.91 9.98
CA ALA A 87 4.42 -9.79 8.81
C ALA A 87 3.39 -10.92 8.84
N ALA A 88 3.25 -11.61 9.96
CA ALA A 88 2.30 -12.72 10.08
C ALA A 88 0.85 -12.25 9.98
N GLY A 89 0.53 -11.13 10.63
CA GLY A 89 -0.81 -10.56 10.56
C GLY A 89 -1.16 -10.10 9.16
N LEU A 90 -0.20 -9.54 8.44
CA LEU A 90 -0.40 -9.13 7.04
C LEU A 90 -0.63 -10.33 6.13
N SER A 91 0.14 -11.39 6.29
CA SER A 91 -0.06 -12.61 5.51
C SER A 91 -1.45 -13.20 5.74
N ALA A 92 -1.89 -13.24 7.00
CA ALA A 92 -3.25 -13.70 7.32
C ALA A 92 -4.31 -12.80 6.66
N ALA A 93 -4.10 -11.48 6.68
CA ALA A 93 -5.03 -10.53 6.05
C ALA A 93 -5.11 -10.73 4.54
N TYR A 94 -3.98 -10.98 3.89
CA TYR A 94 -3.96 -11.27 2.45
C TYR A 94 -4.72 -12.57 2.14
N HIS A 95 -4.53 -13.62 2.93
CA HIS A 95 -5.28 -14.86 2.75
C HIS A 95 -6.78 -14.63 2.92
N ALA A 96 -7.18 -13.89 3.93
CA ALA A 96 -8.59 -13.62 4.19
C ALA A 96 -9.25 -12.83 3.05
N LYS A 97 -8.57 -11.82 2.54
CA LYS A 97 -9.14 -10.94 1.51
C LYS A 97 -9.08 -11.54 0.11
N TYR A 98 -7.97 -12.18 -0.24
CA TYR A 98 -7.70 -12.59 -1.62
C TYR A 98 -7.70 -14.10 -1.82
N GLY A 99 -8.05 -14.88 -0.81
CA GLY A 99 -8.03 -16.34 -0.90
C GLY A 99 -8.86 -16.89 -2.06
N ARG A 100 -9.94 -16.21 -2.42
CA ARG A 100 -10.82 -16.62 -3.53
C ARG A 100 -10.11 -16.62 -4.88
N TYR A 101 -8.98 -15.93 -5.01
CA TYR A 101 -8.22 -15.89 -6.25
C TYR A 101 -7.25 -17.08 -6.39
N GLY A 102 -7.19 -17.95 -5.38
CA GLY A 102 -6.39 -19.17 -5.43
C GLY A 102 -5.03 -19.05 -4.78
N ALA A 103 -4.49 -20.20 -4.36
CA ALA A 103 -3.24 -20.25 -3.60
C ALA A 103 -2.04 -19.71 -4.38
N ARG A 104 -2.02 -19.89 -5.70
CA ARG A 104 -0.91 -19.41 -6.53
C ARG A 104 -0.81 -17.88 -6.50
N MET A 105 -1.94 -17.20 -6.68
CA MET A 105 -1.96 -15.74 -6.67
C MET A 105 -1.64 -15.18 -5.29
N VAL A 106 -2.26 -15.72 -4.25
CA VAL A 106 -2.02 -15.27 -2.89
C VAL A 106 -0.58 -15.56 -2.47
N GLY A 107 -0.01 -16.66 -2.95
CA GLY A 107 1.37 -17.02 -2.67
C GLY A 107 2.38 -15.93 -3.05
N THR A 108 2.06 -15.13 -4.07
CA THR A 108 2.96 -14.05 -4.49
C THR A 108 3.10 -12.96 -3.44
N VAL A 109 2.06 -12.69 -2.66
CA VAL A 109 2.05 -11.61 -1.66
C VAL A 109 2.31 -12.11 -0.23
N VAL A 110 2.34 -13.44 -0.02
CA VAL A 110 2.63 -14.01 1.30
C VAL A 110 4.00 -14.69 1.36
N SER A 111 4.78 -14.62 0.28
CA SER A 111 6.13 -15.17 0.25
C SER A 111 7.06 -14.41 1.19
N ALA A 112 8.20 -15.02 1.54
CA ALA A 112 9.21 -14.35 2.34
C ALA A 112 9.75 -13.10 1.66
N GLU A 113 9.88 -13.12 0.34
CA GLU A 113 10.35 -11.97 -0.43
C GLU A 113 9.35 -10.82 -0.38
N ALA A 114 8.06 -11.11 -0.54
CA ALA A 114 7.01 -10.10 -0.43
C ALA A 114 6.96 -9.52 0.99
N ALA A 115 7.17 -10.35 2.01
CA ALA A 115 7.19 -9.87 3.39
C ALA A 115 8.30 -8.85 3.63
N ARG A 116 9.44 -8.98 2.93
CA ARG A 116 10.53 -8.01 3.02
C ARG A 116 10.26 -6.74 2.22
N ALA A 117 9.23 -6.74 1.38
CA ALA A 117 8.87 -5.62 0.52
C ALA A 117 7.49 -5.09 0.92
N THR A 118 7.38 -4.66 2.15
CA THR A 118 6.11 -4.21 2.75
C THR A 118 6.23 -2.75 3.15
N LEU A 119 5.24 -1.96 2.73
CA LEU A 119 5.16 -0.54 3.10
C LEU A 119 3.84 -0.27 3.81
N ARG A 120 3.91 0.56 4.85
CA ARG A 120 2.74 1.16 5.46
C ARG A 120 2.49 2.49 4.75
N LEU A 121 1.25 2.73 4.37
CA LEU A 121 0.84 3.95 3.70
C LEU A 121 0.19 4.88 4.70
N VAL A 122 0.88 5.95 5.06
CA VAL A 122 0.42 6.90 6.07
C VAL A 122 -0.18 8.10 5.36
N PRO A 123 -1.48 8.40 5.58
CA PRO A 123 -2.09 9.54 4.90
C PRO A 123 -1.45 10.84 5.35
N ARG A 124 -1.20 11.73 4.39
CA ARG A 124 -0.63 13.05 4.68
C ARG A 124 -1.74 14.07 4.68
N GLN A 125 -1.62 15.02 5.58
CA GLN A 125 -2.56 16.13 5.60
C GLN A 125 -2.27 17.04 4.40
N ALA A 126 -3.34 17.51 3.74
CA ALA A 126 -3.18 18.46 2.67
C ALA A 126 -2.56 19.75 3.20
N ASP A 127 -1.67 20.35 2.39
CA ASP A 127 -1.04 21.59 2.76
C ASP A 127 -2.09 22.72 2.73
N PRO A 128 -2.39 23.34 3.87
CA PRO A 128 -3.42 24.38 3.91
C PRO A 128 -3.03 25.67 3.18
N ALA A 129 -1.76 25.82 2.81
CA ALA A 129 -1.31 27.00 2.09
C ALA A 129 -1.63 26.96 0.60
N ARG A 130 -2.16 25.86 0.09
CA ARG A 130 -2.52 25.73 -1.33
C ARG A 130 -3.93 26.16 -1.61
#